data_709e55ff9fbb230852955f37f2ffe591
#
_entry.id   709e55ff9fbb230852955f37f2ffe591
#
_cell.length_a   1.000
_cell.length_b   1.000
_cell.length_c   1.000
_cell.angle_alpha   90.00
_cell.angle_beta   90.00
_cell.angle_gamma   90.00
#
_symmetry.space_group_name_H-M   'P 1'
#
loop_
_entity.id
_entity.type
_entity.pdbx_description
1 polymer ?
#
loop_
_entity_poly.entity_id
_entity_poly.type
_entity_poly.pdbx_seq_one_letter_code
_entity_poly.pdbx_strand_id
1 'polypeptide(L)'
;MPCSFGGRPKLSAHHALATLNEVIAGGMISWVLEADLKNFFGSLSHDWVLRFVEHRVGDPRLISLIRRWLKAGVLEDGAVHPSEQGTPQGGSISVLLSNLYLHYVLDLWFERVVKGRLRGEARLVRYIDDFVICFQYRSDAIRVQDALRLRLGKFGLTLEPTKTKLVEFGRFAQKHAGKRGRNRPETIYFLGLTLYCTRNQKGNFRVGMRTEKSRLRRSLTSLQELMQRIRHHAISEQVGEINAALRGHYAYYGVAGNLRSLVKVYRVVERYWRRMLCSRSWAGRRLTWDAFNQIKERTPLLPPKLRLPYSELQALAVL
;
A
#
# COMPACT_ATOMS: atom_id res chain seq x y z
N MET A 1 4.54 -8.43 16.59
CA MET A 1 5.63 -7.47 16.43
C MET A 1 5.05 -6.10 16.09
N PRO A 2 5.58 -5.00 16.61
CA PRO A 2 5.10 -3.64 16.32
C PRO A 2 5.34 -3.23 14.85
N CYS A 3 6.28 -3.86 14.16
CA CYS A 3 6.62 -3.57 12.76
C CYS A 3 5.60 -4.10 11.73
N SER A 4 4.65 -4.97 12.10
CA SER A 4 3.71 -5.62 11.19
C SER A 4 2.29 -5.08 11.39
N PHE A 5 1.64 -4.63 10.31
CA PHE A 5 0.35 -3.93 10.34
C PHE A 5 -0.77 -4.65 9.56
N GLY A 6 -0.44 -5.26 8.42
CA GLY A 6 -1.44 -5.90 7.55
C GLY A 6 -2.04 -7.16 8.13
N GLY A 7 -3.35 -7.38 7.96
CA GLY A 7 -4.05 -8.59 8.44
C GLY A 7 -4.05 -8.75 9.96
N ARG A 8 -3.92 -7.67 10.72
CA ARG A 8 -3.95 -7.68 12.20
C ARG A 8 -5.16 -6.90 12.72
N PRO A 9 -5.81 -7.40 13.80
CA PRO A 9 -6.93 -6.70 14.43
C PRO A 9 -6.56 -5.27 14.83
N LYS A 10 -7.46 -4.32 14.59
CA LYS A 10 -7.35 -2.89 14.93
C LYS A 10 -6.22 -2.14 14.22
N LEU A 11 -5.44 -2.78 13.33
CA LEU A 11 -4.42 -2.13 12.54
C LEU A 11 -4.85 -2.02 11.07
N SER A 12 -4.31 -1.02 10.36
CA SER A 12 -4.65 -0.72 8.97
C SER A 12 -3.44 -0.20 8.20
N ALA A 13 -3.58 -0.03 6.89
CA ALA A 13 -2.59 0.63 6.06
C ALA A 13 -2.23 2.05 6.55
N HIS A 14 -3.20 2.75 7.13
CA HIS A 14 -2.98 4.09 7.68
C HIS A 14 -2.07 4.08 8.91
N HIS A 15 -2.14 3.05 9.77
CA HIS A 15 -1.20 2.89 10.90
C HIS A 15 0.23 2.64 10.39
N ALA A 16 0.40 1.82 9.34
CA ALA A 16 1.70 1.60 8.73
C ALA A 16 2.29 2.88 8.13
N LEU A 17 1.47 3.67 7.41
CA LEU A 17 1.86 4.97 6.84
C LEU A 17 2.19 5.99 7.92
N ALA A 18 1.41 6.04 9.00
CA ALA A 18 1.63 6.93 10.13
C ALA A 18 2.96 6.60 10.84
N THR A 19 3.19 5.32 11.09
CA THR A 19 4.45 4.85 11.70
C THR A 19 5.64 5.14 10.80
N LEU A 20 5.54 4.88 9.49
CA LEU A 20 6.60 5.20 8.54
C LEU A 20 6.89 6.70 8.49
N ASN A 21 5.86 7.54 8.48
CA ASN A 21 6.00 9.00 8.52
C ASN A 21 6.75 9.44 9.79
N GLU A 22 6.35 8.94 10.95
CA GLU A 22 6.96 9.31 12.23
C GLU A 22 8.41 8.83 12.34
N VAL A 23 8.69 7.59 11.95
CA VAL A 23 10.06 7.04 11.89
C VAL A 23 10.99 7.91 11.03
N ILE A 24 10.52 8.38 9.87
CA ILE A 24 11.35 9.19 8.95
C ILE A 24 11.42 10.66 9.42
N ALA A 25 10.33 11.23 9.88
CA ALA A 25 10.27 12.64 10.26
C ALA A 25 10.87 12.90 11.66
N GLY A 26 10.63 12.02 12.62
CA GLY A 26 11.09 12.12 14.00
C GLY A 26 12.47 11.51 14.25
N GLY A 27 12.85 10.46 13.48
CA GLY A 27 14.11 9.73 13.64
C GLY A 27 15.30 10.34 12.90
N MET A 28 16.44 9.69 13.03
CA MET A 28 17.70 10.05 12.33
C MET A 28 17.84 9.34 10.98
N ILE A 29 16.72 9.00 10.35
CA ILE A 29 16.69 8.22 9.11
C ILE A 29 17.18 9.04 7.92
N SER A 30 18.07 8.43 7.13
CA SER A 30 18.62 9.00 5.90
C SER A 30 18.57 8.06 4.70
N TRP A 31 18.27 6.77 4.92
CA TRP A 31 18.20 5.73 3.90
C TRP A 31 16.97 4.86 4.09
N VAL A 32 16.31 4.53 3.00
CA VAL A 32 15.14 3.64 3.00
C VAL A 32 15.38 2.55 1.95
N LEU A 33 15.30 1.31 2.38
CA LEU A 33 15.26 0.14 1.51
C LEU A 33 13.79 -0.18 1.22
N GLU A 34 13.35 0.07 -0.01
CA GLU A 34 12.13 -0.50 -0.57
C GLU A 34 12.43 -1.94 -0.95
N ALA A 35 11.57 -2.87 -0.56
CA ALA A 35 11.74 -4.27 -0.93
C ALA A 35 10.38 -4.90 -1.26
N ASP A 36 10.33 -5.60 -2.37
CA ASP A 36 9.17 -6.36 -2.85
C ASP A 36 9.55 -7.83 -3.02
N LEU A 37 8.65 -8.73 -2.66
CA LEU A 37 8.85 -10.17 -2.79
C LEU A 37 8.27 -10.66 -4.12
N LYS A 38 9.09 -11.37 -4.90
CA LYS A 38 8.65 -11.94 -6.17
C LYS A 38 7.66 -13.08 -5.91
N ASN A 39 6.45 -12.96 -6.48
CA ASN A 39 5.39 -13.98 -6.38
C ASN A 39 5.21 -14.58 -4.97
N PHE A 40 5.16 -13.71 -3.94
CA PHE A 40 5.22 -14.11 -2.53
C PHE A 40 4.24 -15.23 -2.18
N PHE A 41 2.94 -15.05 -2.48
CA PHE A 41 1.91 -16.05 -2.15
C PHE A 41 2.10 -17.38 -2.88
N GLY A 42 2.64 -17.36 -4.09
CA GLY A 42 2.92 -18.56 -4.88
C GLY A 42 4.24 -19.26 -4.52
N SER A 43 5.13 -18.60 -3.77
CA SER A 43 6.45 -19.14 -3.42
C SER A 43 6.59 -19.61 -1.96
N LEU A 44 5.49 -19.57 -1.19
CA LEU A 44 5.51 -20.04 0.21
C LEU A 44 5.73 -21.55 0.29
N SER A 45 6.81 -21.98 0.95
CA SER A 45 7.10 -23.39 1.19
C SER A 45 6.10 -23.97 2.21
N HIS A 46 5.36 -25.00 1.82
CA HIS A 46 4.40 -25.70 2.69
C HIS A 46 5.08 -26.26 3.94
N ASP A 47 6.29 -26.82 3.80
CA ASP A 47 7.05 -27.38 4.93
C ASP A 47 7.38 -26.32 5.97
N TRP A 48 7.86 -25.16 5.53
CA TRP A 48 8.14 -24.06 6.45
C TRP A 48 6.86 -23.50 7.09
N VAL A 49 5.78 -23.35 6.33
CA VAL A 49 4.48 -22.92 6.87
C VAL A 49 4.06 -23.88 7.99
N LEU A 50 4.07 -25.20 7.74
CA LEU A 50 3.66 -26.21 8.71
C LEU A 50 4.55 -26.19 9.95
N ARG A 51 5.88 -26.13 9.80
CA ARG A 51 6.82 -26.00 10.94
C ARG A 51 6.54 -24.74 11.79
N PHE A 52 6.20 -23.61 11.16
CA PHE A 52 5.87 -22.39 11.90
C PHE A 52 4.51 -22.48 12.59
N VAL A 53 3.54 -23.19 12.01
CA VAL A 53 2.26 -23.47 12.64
C VAL A 53 2.47 -24.41 13.84
N GLU A 54 3.18 -25.52 13.66
CA GLU A 54 3.48 -26.51 14.70
C GLU A 54 4.18 -25.88 15.91
N HIS A 55 5.04 -24.89 15.68
CA HIS A 55 5.69 -24.17 16.76
C HIS A 55 4.73 -23.36 17.65
N ARG A 56 3.50 -23.07 17.18
CA ARG A 56 2.51 -22.26 17.90
C ARG A 56 1.24 -23.04 18.27
N VAL A 57 0.95 -24.07 17.52
CA VAL A 57 -0.30 -24.82 17.63
C VAL A 57 0.06 -26.29 17.86
N GLY A 58 -0.31 -26.79 19.04
CA GLY A 58 -0.06 -28.19 19.42
C GLY A 58 -1.17 -29.16 18.98
N ASP A 59 -2.24 -28.70 18.30
CA ASP A 59 -3.36 -29.55 17.88
C ASP A 59 -3.07 -30.21 16.52
N PRO A 60 -2.89 -31.56 16.45
CA PRO A 60 -2.60 -32.28 15.23
C PRO A 60 -3.74 -32.19 14.19
N ARG A 61 -4.99 -32.03 14.66
CA ARG A 61 -6.18 -31.96 13.79
C ARG A 61 -6.16 -30.66 13.00
N LEU A 62 -5.82 -29.52 13.66
CA LEU A 62 -5.69 -28.23 13.01
C LEU A 62 -4.51 -28.21 12.03
N ILE A 63 -3.38 -28.80 12.39
CA ILE A 63 -2.22 -28.93 11.52
C ILE A 63 -2.56 -29.75 10.27
N SER A 64 -3.26 -30.88 10.45
CA SER A 64 -3.73 -31.71 9.33
C SER A 64 -4.71 -30.95 8.42
N LEU A 65 -5.60 -30.14 8.98
CA LEU A 65 -6.53 -29.32 8.22
C LEU A 65 -5.78 -28.27 7.39
N ILE A 66 -4.82 -27.55 7.98
CA ILE A 66 -4.00 -26.56 7.27
C ILE A 66 -3.20 -27.24 6.15
N ARG A 67 -2.64 -28.42 6.39
CA ARG A 67 -1.93 -29.20 5.37
C ARG A 67 -2.83 -29.53 4.17
N ARG A 68 -4.08 -29.91 4.43
CA ARG A 68 -5.06 -30.15 3.36
C ARG A 68 -5.41 -28.89 2.60
N TRP A 69 -5.60 -27.77 3.27
CA TRP A 69 -5.84 -26.47 2.60
C TRP A 69 -4.68 -26.03 1.70
N LEU A 70 -3.45 -26.21 2.16
CA LEU A 70 -2.27 -25.87 1.34
C LEU A 70 -2.19 -26.76 0.08
N LYS A 71 -2.57 -28.06 0.19
CA LYS A 71 -2.55 -29.02 -0.93
C LYS A 71 -3.78 -28.95 -1.84
N ALA A 72 -4.85 -28.28 -1.41
CA ALA A 72 -6.12 -28.26 -2.15
C ALA A 72 -6.01 -27.65 -3.55
N GLY A 73 -4.93 -26.90 -3.84
CA GLY A 73 -4.68 -26.31 -5.15
C GLY A 73 -5.58 -25.12 -5.48
N VAL A 74 -5.50 -24.69 -6.73
CA VAL A 74 -6.31 -23.62 -7.29
C VAL A 74 -7.23 -24.22 -8.36
N LEU A 75 -8.50 -23.85 -8.33
CA LEU A 75 -9.45 -24.19 -9.37
C LEU A 75 -9.32 -23.13 -10.49
N GLU A 76 -8.70 -23.50 -11.61
CA GLU A 76 -8.62 -22.67 -12.82
C GLU A 76 -9.27 -23.42 -13.98
N ASP A 77 -10.13 -22.74 -14.74
CA ASP A 77 -10.83 -23.28 -15.91
C ASP A 77 -11.57 -24.62 -15.68
N GLY A 78 -12.07 -24.85 -14.45
CA GLY A 78 -12.79 -26.07 -14.08
C GLY A 78 -11.91 -27.26 -13.73
N ALA A 79 -10.58 -27.13 -13.75
CA ALA A 79 -9.62 -28.13 -13.32
C ALA A 79 -8.95 -27.74 -12.00
N VAL A 80 -8.76 -28.71 -11.09
CA VAL A 80 -8.04 -28.51 -9.84
C VAL A 80 -6.54 -28.76 -10.11
N HIS A 81 -5.73 -27.73 -10.01
CA HIS A 81 -4.29 -27.83 -10.08
C HIS A 81 -3.69 -27.97 -8.68
N PRO A 82 -3.16 -29.14 -8.31
CA PRO A 82 -2.50 -29.32 -7.01
C PRO A 82 -1.33 -28.34 -6.89
N SER A 83 -1.22 -27.67 -5.75
CA SER A 83 -0.10 -26.76 -5.50
C SER A 83 0.90 -27.42 -4.57
N GLU A 84 2.16 -27.58 -5.03
CA GLU A 84 3.26 -28.06 -4.19
C GLU A 84 3.87 -26.92 -3.35
N GLN A 85 3.65 -25.67 -3.77
CA GLN A 85 4.11 -24.46 -3.09
C GLN A 85 3.04 -23.37 -3.17
N GLY A 86 3.11 -22.42 -2.26
CA GLY A 86 2.23 -21.27 -2.24
C GLY A 86 0.94 -21.50 -1.46
N THR A 87 0.13 -20.47 -1.43
CA THR A 87 -1.20 -20.48 -0.82
C THR A 87 -2.22 -20.03 -1.85
N PRO A 88 -3.46 -20.58 -1.84
CA PRO A 88 -4.51 -20.16 -2.75
C PRO A 88 -4.71 -18.64 -2.69
N GLN A 89 -4.66 -17.96 -3.84
CA GLN A 89 -4.86 -16.50 -3.89
C GLN A 89 -6.31 -16.16 -3.57
N GLY A 90 -6.50 -15.12 -2.71
CA GLY A 90 -7.83 -14.63 -2.33
C GLY A 90 -8.44 -15.23 -1.06
N GLY A 91 -7.85 -16.25 -0.47
CA GLY A 91 -8.31 -16.83 0.80
C GLY A 91 -7.88 -15.99 2.01
N SER A 92 -8.80 -15.77 2.98
CA SER A 92 -8.48 -15.07 4.25
C SER A 92 -7.38 -15.78 5.04
N ILE A 93 -7.30 -17.10 4.95
CA ILE A 93 -6.27 -17.93 5.60
C ILE A 93 -4.87 -17.65 5.01
N SER A 94 -4.78 -17.34 3.72
CA SER A 94 -3.50 -17.04 3.05
C SER A 94 -2.81 -15.84 3.67
N VAL A 95 -3.56 -14.80 4.01
CA VAL A 95 -3.03 -13.60 4.70
C VAL A 95 -2.49 -13.95 6.09
N LEU A 96 -3.20 -14.82 6.83
CA LEU A 96 -2.78 -15.26 8.17
C LEU A 96 -1.50 -16.08 8.10
N LEU A 97 -1.44 -17.08 7.21
CA LEU A 97 -0.25 -17.93 7.02
C LEU A 97 0.95 -17.12 6.51
N SER A 98 0.72 -16.18 5.60
CA SER A 98 1.73 -15.24 5.10
C SER A 98 2.31 -14.37 6.22
N ASN A 99 1.46 -13.85 7.09
CA ASN A 99 1.91 -13.10 8.26
C ASN A 99 2.70 -13.95 9.25
N LEU A 100 2.27 -15.19 9.47
CA LEU A 100 3.01 -16.14 10.31
C LEU A 100 4.39 -16.43 9.70
N TYR A 101 4.45 -16.67 8.39
CA TYR A 101 5.69 -16.93 7.66
C TYR A 101 6.69 -15.77 7.79
N LEU A 102 6.26 -14.57 7.43
CA LEU A 102 7.12 -13.39 7.51
C LEU A 102 7.45 -12.97 8.95
N HIS A 103 6.61 -13.32 9.91
CA HIS A 103 6.95 -13.12 11.31
C HIS A 103 8.24 -13.86 11.71
N TYR A 104 8.41 -15.13 11.30
CA TYR A 104 9.62 -15.90 11.60
C TYR A 104 10.79 -15.58 10.67
N VAL A 105 10.49 -15.37 9.39
CA VAL A 105 11.53 -15.16 8.37
C VAL A 105 12.12 -13.76 8.45
N LEU A 106 11.28 -12.75 8.63
CA LEU A 106 11.66 -11.34 8.54
C LEU A 106 11.58 -10.60 9.88
N ASP A 107 10.39 -10.56 10.53
CA ASP A 107 10.16 -9.69 11.68
C ASP A 107 11.08 -10.03 12.86
N LEU A 108 11.08 -11.31 13.29
CA LEU A 108 11.92 -11.78 14.41
C LEU A 108 13.40 -11.69 14.09
N TRP A 109 13.79 -12.03 12.86
CA TRP A 109 15.17 -11.93 12.42
C TRP A 109 15.65 -10.47 12.46
N PHE A 110 14.85 -9.54 11.92
CA PHE A 110 15.20 -8.13 11.93
C PHE A 110 15.34 -7.59 13.37
N GLU A 111 14.33 -7.80 14.21
CA GLU A 111 14.32 -7.23 15.56
C GLU A 111 15.36 -7.86 16.51
N ARG A 112 15.59 -9.18 16.44
CA ARG A 112 16.46 -9.89 17.38
C ARG A 112 17.90 -10.06 16.91
N VAL A 113 18.12 -10.13 15.59
CA VAL A 113 19.43 -10.45 15.03
C VAL A 113 20.07 -9.25 14.34
N VAL A 114 19.30 -8.60 13.46
CA VAL A 114 19.85 -7.52 12.61
C VAL A 114 20.06 -6.26 13.44
N LYS A 115 19.03 -5.82 14.14
CA LYS A 115 18.99 -4.53 14.83
C LYS A 115 20.11 -4.34 15.83
N GLY A 116 20.46 -5.39 16.61
CA GLY A 116 21.57 -5.37 17.55
C GLY A 116 22.98 -5.33 16.94
N ARG A 117 23.10 -5.51 15.61
CA ARG A 117 24.38 -5.49 14.87
C ARG A 117 24.58 -4.23 14.04
N LEU A 118 23.62 -3.31 14.08
CA LEU A 118 23.68 -2.05 13.34
C LEU A 118 24.36 -0.97 14.15
N ARG A 119 25.02 -0.04 13.46
CA ARG A 119 25.68 1.11 14.08
C ARG A 119 24.69 2.22 14.42
N GLY A 120 23.62 2.34 13.67
CA GLY A 120 22.63 3.38 13.79
C GLY A 120 21.20 2.89 13.95
N GLU A 121 20.29 3.84 14.03
CA GLU A 121 18.86 3.55 14.10
C GLU A 121 18.38 2.84 12.82
N ALA A 122 17.58 1.78 13.03
CA ALA A 122 16.86 1.13 11.94
C ALA A 122 15.47 0.67 12.39
N ARG A 123 14.51 0.78 11.47
CA ARG A 123 13.11 0.41 11.69
C ARG A 123 12.54 -0.30 10.46
N LEU A 124 11.87 -1.42 10.70
CA LEU A 124 11.09 -2.16 9.72
C LEU A 124 9.62 -1.72 9.84
N VAL A 125 8.98 -1.45 8.69
CA VAL A 125 7.54 -1.23 8.60
C VAL A 125 6.99 -2.15 7.52
N ARG A 126 6.09 -3.08 7.87
CA ARG A 126 5.57 -4.13 7.00
C ARG A 126 4.04 -4.17 7.00
N TYR A 127 3.48 -4.28 5.81
CA TYR A 127 2.06 -4.52 5.59
C TYR A 127 1.87 -5.74 4.69
N ILE A 128 1.66 -6.92 5.28
CA ILE A 128 1.67 -8.24 4.63
C ILE A 128 3.03 -8.48 3.98
N ASP A 129 3.14 -8.46 2.65
CA ASP A 129 4.35 -8.65 1.84
C ASP A 129 5.02 -7.35 1.42
N ASP A 130 4.31 -6.23 1.47
CA ASP A 130 4.86 -4.90 1.19
C ASP A 130 5.60 -4.36 2.42
N PHE A 131 6.89 -4.09 2.31
CA PHE A 131 7.67 -3.60 3.44
C PHE A 131 8.79 -2.64 3.05
N VAL A 132 9.12 -1.78 4.00
CA VAL A 132 10.25 -0.86 3.90
C VAL A 132 11.10 -0.96 5.17
N ILE A 133 12.43 -0.81 5.00
CA ILE A 133 13.36 -0.75 6.12
C ILE A 133 14.06 0.61 6.08
N CYS A 134 13.92 1.36 7.16
CA CYS A 134 14.52 2.68 7.33
C CYS A 134 15.85 2.55 8.07
N PHE A 135 16.87 3.31 7.66
CA PHE A 135 18.20 3.27 8.23
C PHE A 135 18.77 4.68 8.43
N GLN A 136 19.57 4.83 9.47
CA GLN A 136 20.38 6.03 9.68
C GLN A 136 21.60 6.05 8.74
N TYR A 137 22.32 4.94 8.61
CA TYR A 137 23.56 4.85 7.83
C TYR A 137 23.42 4.00 6.57
N ARG A 138 24.04 4.45 5.47
CA ARG A 138 24.08 3.72 4.20
C ARG A 138 24.78 2.37 4.32
N SER A 139 25.88 2.31 5.09
CA SER A 139 26.64 1.07 5.30
C SER A 139 25.78 -0.03 5.93
N ASP A 140 24.95 0.33 6.91
CA ASP A 140 24.02 -0.60 7.54
C ASP A 140 22.96 -1.09 6.57
N ALA A 141 22.42 -0.18 5.74
CA ALA A 141 21.41 -0.51 4.74
C ALA A 141 21.94 -1.51 3.71
N ILE A 142 23.16 -1.32 3.18
CA ILE A 142 23.79 -2.24 2.22
C ILE A 142 24.00 -3.62 2.86
N ARG A 143 24.60 -3.68 4.05
CA ARG A 143 24.82 -4.94 4.78
C ARG A 143 23.52 -5.71 5.03
N VAL A 144 22.46 -4.99 5.40
CA VAL A 144 21.15 -5.61 5.65
C VAL A 144 20.51 -6.06 4.35
N GLN A 145 20.63 -5.33 3.25
CA GLN A 145 20.11 -5.73 1.95
C GLN A 145 20.72 -7.06 1.50
N ASP A 146 22.04 -7.23 1.63
CA ASP A 146 22.74 -8.48 1.28
C ASP A 146 22.32 -9.62 2.21
N ALA A 147 22.29 -9.37 3.52
CA ALA A 147 21.88 -10.36 4.50
C ALA A 147 20.40 -10.77 4.33
N LEU A 148 19.53 -9.82 3.97
CA LEU A 148 18.11 -10.07 3.69
C LEU A 148 17.93 -11.00 2.50
N ARG A 149 18.67 -10.77 1.41
CA ARG A 149 18.63 -11.64 0.22
C ARG A 149 18.99 -13.08 0.58
N LEU A 150 20.08 -13.28 1.33
CA LEU A 150 20.50 -14.59 1.80
C LEU A 150 19.48 -15.23 2.76
N ARG A 151 18.94 -14.42 3.66
CA ARG A 151 17.91 -14.87 4.63
C ARG A 151 16.65 -15.34 3.92
N LEU A 152 16.13 -14.57 3.01
CA LEU A 152 14.91 -14.89 2.24
C LEU A 152 15.12 -16.16 1.40
N GLY A 153 16.27 -16.29 0.73
CA GLY A 153 16.61 -17.47 -0.07
C GLY A 153 16.58 -18.77 0.72
N LYS A 154 17.00 -18.77 2.00
CA LYS A 154 16.92 -19.95 2.91
C LYS A 154 15.48 -20.44 3.13
N PHE A 155 14.49 -19.59 2.91
CA PHE A 155 13.08 -19.90 3.09
C PHE A 155 12.31 -19.91 1.75
N GLY A 156 12.99 -20.04 0.62
CA GLY A 156 12.36 -20.11 -0.69
C GLY A 156 11.79 -18.79 -1.21
N LEU A 157 12.12 -17.67 -0.56
CA LEU A 157 11.65 -16.34 -0.99
C LEU A 157 12.74 -15.60 -1.76
N THR A 158 12.31 -14.81 -2.76
CA THR A 158 13.22 -14.02 -3.59
C THR A 158 12.75 -12.56 -3.62
N LEU A 159 13.70 -11.63 -3.49
CA LEU A 159 13.42 -10.20 -3.72
C LEU A 159 13.23 -9.95 -5.22
N GLU A 160 12.27 -9.09 -5.57
CA GLU A 160 12.08 -8.61 -6.93
C GLU A 160 13.14 -7.53 -7.25
N PRO A 161 14.13 -7.81 -8.12
CA PRO A 161 15.26 -6.90 -8.33
C PRO A 161 14.85 -5.55 -8.89
N THR A 162 13.82 -5.52 -9.74
CA THR A 162 13.34 -4.29 -10.39
C THR A 162 12.62 -3.35 -9.45
N LYS A 163 12.11 -3.87 -8.34
CA LYS A 163 11.35 -3.12 -7.33
C LYS A 163 12.10 -2.94 -6.01
N THR A 164 13.22 -3.63 -5.82
CA THR A 164 14.04 -3.49 -4.63
C THR A 164 15.05 -2.37 -4.82
N LYS A 165 14.95 -1.31 -4.03
CA LYS A 165 15.77 -0.10 -4.17
C LYS A 165 16.22 0.43 -2.83
N LEU A 166 17.50 0.83 -2.75
CA LEU A 166 18.02 1.61 -1.63
C LEU A 166 18.01 3.10 -2.02
N VAL A 167 17.20 3.87 -1.34
CA VAL A 167 16.92 5.28 -1.64
C VAL A 167 17.43 6.16 -0.51
N GLU A 168 18.13 7.24 -0.85
CA GLU A 168 18.44 8.29 0.12
C GLU A 168 17.19 9.14 0.37
N PHE A 169 16.66 9.05 1.59
CA PHE A 169 15.38 9.64 1.95
C PHE A 169 15.39 10.15 3.39
N GLY A 170 15.04 11.39 3.61
CA GLY A 170 15.01 12.00 4.93
C GLY A 170 15.36 13.49 4.88
N ARG A 171 15.60 14.09 6.05
CA ARG A 171 15.80 15.54 6.19
C ARG A 171 16.99 16.10 5.43
N PHE A 172 18.00 15.30 5.13
CA PHE A 172 19.21 15.69 4.43
C PHE A 172 19.18 15.36 2.92
N ALA A 173 18.22 14.56 2.48
CA ALA A 173 18.16 14.08 1.09
C ALA A 173 18.11 15.21 0.06
N GLN A 174 17.40 16.31 0.34
CA GLN A 174 17.36 17.49 -0.54
C GLN A 174 18.74 18.15 -0.72
N LYS A 175 19.49 18.33 0.40
CA LYS A 175 20.83 18.91 0.37
C LYS A 175 21.81 18.02 -0.42
N HIS A 176 21.73 16.71 -0.22
CA HIS A 176 22.61 15.75 -0.88
C HIS A 176 22.25 15.58 -2.37
N ALA A 177 20.96 15.64 -2.72
CA ALA A 177 20.53 15.64 -4.13
C ALA A 177 21.10 16.85 -4.87
N GLY A 178 21.03 18.06 -4.28
CA GLY A 178 21.62 19.28 -4.85
C GLY A 178 23.13 19.18 -5.08
N LYS A 179 23.89 18.62 -4.10
CA LYS A 179 25.33 18.37 -4.26
C LYS A 179 25.67 17.42 -5.42
N ARG A 180 24.73 16.54 -5.81
CA ARG A 180 24.87 15.60 -6.94
C ARG A 180 24.26 16.15 -8.25
N GLY A 181 23.93 17.44 -8.31
CA GLY A 181 23.31 18.05 -9.48
C GLY A 181 21.87 17.64 -9.75
N ARG A 182 21.17 17.01 -8.78
CA ARG A 182 19.77 16.61 -8.90
C ARG A 182 18.87 17.67 -8.28
N ASN A 183 17.85 18.10 -9.00
CA ASN A 183 16.89 19.11 -8.52
C ASN A 183 16.01 18.60 -7.36
N ARG A 184 15.81 17.30 -7.25
CA ARG A 184 14.93 16.70 -6.23
C ARG A 184 15.48 15.37 -5.72
N PRO A 185 15.23 15.02 -4.44
CA PRO A 185 15.47 13.69 -3.92
C PRO A 185 14.65 12.63 -4.64
N GLU A 186 15.07 11.41 -4.53
CA GLU A 186 14.30 10.25 -4.98
C GLU A 186 13.03 10.10 -4.14
N THR A 187 12.09 9.31 -4.64
CA THR A 187 10.81 9.01 -3.96
C THR A 187 10.75 7.54 -3.64
N ILE A 188 10.02 7.19 -2.60
CA ILE A 188 9.73 5.80 -2.23
C ILE A 188 8.26 5.47 -2.49
N TYR A 189 7.97 4.20 -2.74
CA TYR A 189 6.62 3.71 -2.97
C TYR A 189 6.23 2.79 -1.82
N PHE A 190 5.07 3.04 -1.22
CA PHE A 190 4.55 2.21 -0.14
C PHE A 190 3.04 2.29 -0.10
N LEU A 191 2.37 1.14 -0.09
CA LEU A 191 0.90 1.02 0.00
C LEU A 191 0.15 1.88 -1.04
N GLY A 192 0.62 1.88 -2.29
CA GLY A 192 0.00 2.62 -3.38
C GLY A 192 0.13 4.15 -3.30
N LEU A 193 0.99 4.63 -2.43
CA LEU A 193 1.37 6.03 -2.31
C LEU A 193 2.83 6.24 -2.71
N THR A 194 3.11 7.38 -3.31
CA THR A 194 4.47 7.90 -3.50
C THR A 194 4.78 8.86 -2.37
N LEU A 195 5.79 8.55 -1.58
CA LEU A 195 6.31 9.41 -0.52
C LEU A 195 7.49 10.22 -1.07
N TYR A 196 7.59 11.50 -0.68
CA TYR A 196 8.63 12.41 -1.15
C TYR A 196 9.06 13.39 -0.06
N CYS A 197 10.31 13.81 -0.12
CA CYS A 197 10.85 14.81 0.81
C CYS A 197 10.30 16.19 0.48
N THR A 198 9.77 16.90 1.49
CA THR A 198 9.24 18.25 1.36
C THR A 198 9.46 19.04 2.67
N ARG A 199 8.99 20.29 2.70
CA ARG A 199 9.02 21.13 3.90
C ARG A 199 7.62 21.67 4.22
N ASN A 200 7.36 21.90 5.49
CA ASN A 200 6.17 22.62 5.91
C ASN A 200 6.33 24.14 5.73
N GLN A 201 5.29 24.91 6.03
CA GLN A 201 5.33 26.38 5.93
C GLN A 201 6.40 27.04 6.81
N LYS A 202 6.79 26.38 7.92
CA LYS A 202 7.85 26.83 8.82
C LYS A 202 9.26 26.40 8.37
N GLY A 203 9.41 25.79 7.17
CA GLY A 203 10.67 25.31 6.64
C GLY A 203 11.15 23.95 7.17
N ASN A 204 10.46 23.34 8.14
CA ASN A 204 10.84 22.05 8.71
C ASN A 204 10.59 20.90 7.74
N PHE A 205 11.45 19.89 7.81
CA PHE A 205 11.32 18.66 7.02
C PHE A 205 9.98 17.98 7.26
N ARG A 206 9.42 17.44 6.19
CA ARG A 206 8.15 16.72 6.19
C ARG A 206 8.16 15.65 5.10
N VAL A 207 7.53 14.51 5.37
CA VAL A 207 7.23 13.51 4.35
C VAL A 207 5.93 13.91 3.66
N GLY A 208 6.00 14.19 2.36
CA GLY A 208 4.82 14.41 1.52
C GLY A 208 4.32 13.08 0.98
N MET A 209 2.99 12.95 0.83
CA MET A 209 2.35 11.77 0.28
C MET A 209 1.46 12.16 -0.90
N ARG A 210 1.47 11.34 -1.94
CA ARG A 210 0.55 11.46 -3.08
C ARG A 210 0.20 10.09 -3.63
N THR A 211 -0.98 9.93 -4.20
CA THR A 211 -1.36 8.68 -4.87
C THR A 211 -0.36 8.36 -5.99
N GLU A 212 0.12 7.13 -6.01
CA GLU A 212 1.01 6.63 -7.06
C GLU A 212 0.32 6.74 -8.44
N LYS A 213 1.10 7.11 -9.48
CA LYS A 213 0.55 7.39 -10.83
C LYS A 213 -0.20 6.19 -11.42
N SER A 214 0.32 4.99 -11.27
CA SER A 214 -0.29 3.75 -11.75
C SER A 214 -1.63 3.48 -11.06
N ARG A 215 -1.66 3.64 -9.74
CA ARG A 215 -2.86 3.47 -8.91
C ARG A 215 -3.91 4.54 -9.23
N LEU A 216 -3.49 5.80 -9.38
CA LEU A 216 -4.38 6.89 -9.77
C LEU A 216 -5.03 6.62 -11.14
N ARG A 217 -4.23 6.19 -12.14
CA ARG A 217 -4.75 5.83 -13.46
C ARG A 217 -5.78 4.71 -13.36
N ARG A 218 -5.46 3.61 -12.65
CA ARG A 218 -6.38 2.47 -12.44
C ARG A 218 -7.69 2.91 -11.79
N SER A 219 -7.62 3.72 -10.72
CA SER A 219 -8.83 4.25 -10.06
C SER A 219 -9.68 5.10 -11.01
N LEU A 220 -9.05 5.94 -11.84
CA LEU A 220 -9.78 6.75 -12.82
C LEU A 220 -10.42 5.88 -13.89
N THR A 221 -9.74 4.85 -14.40
CA THR A 221 -10.31 3.90 -15.37
C THR A 221 -11.52 3.18 -14.80
N SER A 222 -11.41 2.61 -13.59
CA SER A 222 -12.53 1.91 -12.94
C SER A 222 -13.74 2.84 -12.69
N LEU A 223 -13.50 4.10 -12.31
CA LEU A 223 -14.58 5.08 -12.16
C LEU A 223 -15.23 5.43 -13.50
N GLN A 224 -14.47 5.50 -14.59
CA GLN A 224 -15.00 5.73 -15.93
C GLN A 224 -15.84 4.54 -16.40
N GLU A 225 -15.36 3.32 -16.22
CA GLU A 225 -16.10 2.08 -16.54
C GLU A 225 -17.41 1.99 -15.74
N LEU A 226 -17.38 2.31 -14.45
CA LEU A 226 -18.58 2.41 -13.62
C LEU A 226 -19.59 3.38 -14.26
N MET A 227 -19.18 4.62 -14.55
CA MET A 227 -20.05 5.64 -15.12
C MET A 227 -20.57 5.28 -16.50
N GLN A 228 -19.82 4.54 -17.32
CA GLN A 228 -20.30 3.99 -18.59
C GLN A 228 -21.41 2.97 -18.38
N ARG A 229 -21.22 2.05 -17.44
CA ARG A 229 -22.20 0.98 -17.15
C ARG A 229 -23.52 1.53 -16.65
N ILE A 230 -23.48 2.52 -15.74
CA ILE A 230 -24.68 3.09 -15.09
C ILE A 230 -25.29 4.27 -15.88
N ARG A 231 -24.77 4.63 -17.05
CA ARG A 231 -25.15 5.87 -17.76
C ARG A 231 -26.65 6.00 -18.05
N HIS A 232 -27.39 4.89 -18.16
CA HIS A 232 -28.83 4.87 -18.43
C HIS A 232 -29.69 4.76 -17.16
N HIS A 233 -29.11 4.58 -15.99
CA HIS A 233 -29.83 4.57 -14.71
C HIS A 233 -30.40 5.95 -14.37
N ALA A 234 -31.30 6.02 -13.41
CA ALA A 234 -31.77 7.29 -12.85
C ALA A 234 -30.59 8.12 -12.28
N ILE A 235 -30.68 9.44 -12.36
CA ILE A 235 -29.58 10.33 -11.91
C ILE A 235 -29.24 10.11 -10.43
N SER A 236 -30.24 9.91 -9.58
CA SER A 236 -30.07 9.62 -8.15
C SER A 236 -29.29 8.33 -7.91
N GLU A 237 -29.56 7.28 -8.69
CA GLU A 237 -28.86 5.99 -8.61
C GLU A 237 -27.41 6.15 -9.09
N GLN A 238 -27.19 6.86 -10.21
CA GLN A 238 -25.84 7.14 -10.69
C GLN A 238 -25.01 7.85 -9.64
N VAL A 239 -25.54 8.89 -9.01
CA VAL A 239 -24.85 9.65 -7.97
C VAL A 239 -24.60 8.78 -6.73
N GLY A 240 -25.55 7.92 -6.38
CA GLY A 240 -25.41 6.95 -5.30
C GLY A 240 -24.18 6.03 -5.49
N GLU A 241 -24.07 5.41 -6.68
CA GLU A 241 -22.96 4.51 -7.01
C GLU A 241 -21.62 5.24 -7.15
N ILE A 242 -21.61 6.41 -7.81
CA ILE A 242 -20.41 7.24 -7.93
C ILE A 242 -19.92 7.68 -6.56
N ASN A 243 -20.81 8.15 -5.68
CA ASN A 243 -20.47 8.57 -4.34
C ASN A 243 -20.00 7.41 -3.45
N ALA A 244 -20.52 6.19 -3.63
CA ALA A 244 -20.03 5.01 -2.96
C ALA A 244 -18.56 4.70 -3.36
N ALA A 245 -18.26 4.75 -4.67
CA ALA A 245 -16.91 4.57 -5.19
C ALA A 245 -15.95 5.69 -4.72
N LEU A 246 -16.38 6.97 -4.76
CA LEU A 246 -15.61 8.11 -4.25
C LEU A 246 -15.34 7.99 -2.74
N ARG A 247 -16.33 7.56 -1.96
CA ARG A 247 -16.18 7.33 -0.51
C ARG A 247 -15.11 6.30 -0.23
N GLY A 248 -15.11 5.17 -0.93
CA GLY A 248 -14.06 4.15 -0.83
C GLY A 248 -12.68 4.70 -1.20
N HIS A 249 -12.60 5.45 -2.30
CA HIS A 249 -11.34 6.07 -2.73
C HIS A 249 -10.81 7.07 -1.71
N TYR A 250 -11.66 7.96 -1.18
CA TYR A 250 -11.26 8.95 -0.17
C TYR A 250 -10.97 8.30 1.19
N ALA A 251 -11.63 7.19 1.51
CA ALA A 251 -11.36 6.43 2.73
C ALA A 251 -9.92 5.89 2.76
N TYR A 252 -9.39 5.45 1.61
CA TYR A 252 -8.05 4.91 1.51
C TYR A 252 -7.00 5.99 1.24
N TYR A 253 -7.21 6.83 0.22
CA TYR A 253 -6.24 7.82 -0.25
C TYR A 253 -6.39 9.20 0.41
N GLY A 254 -7.34 9.38 1.29
CA GLY A 254 -7.60 10.64 2.01
C GLY A 254 -6.58 10.94 3.12
N VAL A 255 -5.30 10.75 2.83
CA VAL A 255 -4.19 10.97 3.77
C VAL A 255 -3.56 12.34 3.59
N ALA A 256 -2.90 12.80 4.64
CA ALA A 256 -2.20 14.06 4.69
C ALA A 256 -1.27 14.27 3.47
N GLY A 257 -1.32 15.45 2.86
CA GLY A 257 -0.55 15.80 1.66
C GLY A 257 -1.17 15.38 0.33
N ASN A 258 -2.16 14.46 0.31
CA ASN A 258 -2.72 13.89 -0.93
C ASN A 258 -3.97 14.59 -1.46
N LEU A 259 -4.41 15.70 -0.88
CA LEU A 259 -5.65 16.39 -1.30
C LEU A 259 -5.66 16.74 -2.80
N ARG A 260 -4.52 17.14 -3.34
CA ARG A 260 -4.40 17.46 -4.78
C ARG A 260 -4.77 16.27 -5.68
N SER A 261 -4.40 15.05 -5.29
CA SER A 261 -4.76 13.83 -6.06
C SER A 261 -6.27 13.56 -5.96
N LEU A 262 -6.87 13.76 -4.79
CA LEU A 262 -8.31 13.58 -4.58
C LEU A 262 -9.12 14.60 -5.39
N VAL A 263 -8.71 15.87 -5.38
CA VAL A 263 -9.33 16.93 -6.20
C VAL A 263 -9.21 16.58 -7.70
N LYS A 264 -8.08 16.03 -8.14
CA LYS A 264 -7.91 15.58 -9.52
C LYS A 264 -8.91 14.48 -9.87
N VAL A 265 -9.10 13.49 -9.00
CA VAL A 265 -10.09 12.41 -9.17
C VAL A 265 -11.49 13.01 -9.28
N TYR A 266 -11.88 13.86 -8.34
CA TYR A 266 -13.18 14.53 -8.34
C TYR A 266 -13.47 15.28 -9.67
N ARG A 267 -12.51 16.11 -10.13
CA ARG A 267 -12.66 16.87 -11.36
C ARG A 267 -12.77 15.97 -12.61
N VAL A 268 -12.06 14.86 -12.65
CA VAL A 268 -12.17 13.89 -13.75
C VAL A 268 -13.52 13.20 -13.72
N VAL A 269 -13.98 12.76 -12.54
CA VAL A 269 -15.30 12.16 -12.35
C VAL A 269 -16.41 13.11 -12.78
N GLU A 270 -16.38 14.36 -12.32
CA GLU A 270 -17.36 15.38 -12.68
C GLU A 270 -17.47 15.59 -14.20
N ARG A 271 -16.32 15.79 -14.87
CA ARG A 271 -16.29 15.98 -16.32
C ARG A 271 -16.76 14.75 -17.09
N TYR A 272 -16.35 13.56 -16.63
CA TYR A 272 -16.69 12.32 -17.30
C TYR A 272 -18.16 11.97 -17.09
N TRP A 273 -18.72 12.21 -15.90
CA TRP A 273 -20.14 12.02 -15.62
C TRP A 273 -21.00 12.93 -16.51
N ARG A 274 -20.66 14.22 -16.61
CA ARG A 274 -21.32 15.12 -17.58
C ARG A 274 -21.27 14.54 -18.99
N ARG A 275 -20.11 14.06 -19.46
CA ARG A 275 -19.97 13.42 -20.78
C ARG A 275 -20.90 12.22 -20.93
N MET A 276 -21.06 11.40 -19.92
CA MET A 276 -21.97 10.25 -19.95
C MET A 276 -23.43 10.70 -20.04
N LEU A 277 -23.83 11.72 -19.29
CA LEU A 277 -25.17 12.32 -19.41
C LEU A 277 -25.42 12.90 -20.80
N CYS A 278 -24.47 13.59 -21.40
CA CYS A 278 -24.55 14.08 -22.78
C CYS A 278 -24.70 12.94 -23.79
N SER A 279 -24.16 11.76 -23.52
CA SER A 279 -24.20 10.62 -24.46
C SER A 279 -25.44 9.72 -24.33
N ARG A 280 -26.35 9.98 -23.38
CA ARG A 280 -27.53 9.14 -23.09
C ARG A 280 -28.58 9.17 -24.19
N SER A 281 -28.80 10.35 -24.77
CA SER A 281 -29.87 10.59 -25.77
C SER A 281 -29.54 11.80 -26.62
N TRP A 282 -30.30 11.98 -27.67
CA TRP A 282 -30.21 13.18 -28.51
C TRP A 282 -30.42 14.48 -27.72
N ALA A 283 -31.43 14.52 -26.85
CA ALA A 283 -31.65 15.64 -25.93
C ALA A 283 -30.48 15.88 -24.95
N GLY A 284 -29.85 14.83 -24.47
CA GLY A 284 -28.65 14.90 -23.61
C GLY A 284 -27.47 15.62 -24.26
N ARG A 285 -27.32 15.59 -25.58
CA ARG A 285 -26.25 16.30 -26.30
C ARG A 285 -26.28 17.81 -26.11
N ARG A 286 -27.42 18.37 -25.73
CA ARG A 286 -27.63 19.80 -25.46
C ARG A 286 -27.38 20.19 -23.98
N LEU A 287 -26.95 19.26 -23.13
CA LEU A 287 -26.69 19.53 -21.69
C LEU A 287 -25.56 20.58 -21.53
N THR A 288 -25.97 21.80 -21.21
CA THR A 288 -25.04 22.90 -20.88
C THR A 288 -24.34 22.66 -19.52
N TRP A 289 -23.29 23.42 -19.23
CA TRP A 289 -22.67 23.37 -17.91
C TRP A 289 -23.59 23.88 -16.81
N ASP A 290 -24.43 24.90 -17.09
CA ASP A 290 -25.36 25.47 -16.11
C ASP A 290 -26.45 24.45 -15.75
N ALA A 291 -27.04 23.78 -16.73
CA ALA A 291 -28.00 22.70 -16.48
C ALA A 291 -27.37 21.53 -15.72
N PHE A 292 -26.10 21.19 -16.02
CA PHE A 292 -25.37 20.18 -15.28
C PHE A 292 -25.08 20.60 -13.83
N ASN A 293 -24.76 21.88 -13.59
CA ASN A 293 -24.59 22.42 -12.25
C ASN A 293 -25.87 22.34 -11.42
N GLN A 294 -27.03 22.65 -12.02
CA GLN A 294 -28.35 22.47 -11.37
C GLN A 294 -28.60 21.00 -10.99
N ILE A 295 -28.21 20.04 -11.85
CA ILE A 295 -28.29 18.62 -11.51
C ILE A 295 -27.40 18.31 -10.29
N LYS A 296 -26.17 18.86 -10.24
CA LYS A 296 -25.24 18.65 -9.09
C LYS A 296 -25.73 19.30 -7.81
N GLU A 297 -26.44 20.40 -7.87
CA GLU A 297 -27.05 21.04 -6.70
C GLU A 297 -28.14 20.17 -6.07
N ARG A 298 -28.95 19.51 -6.91
CA ARG A 298 -29.99 18.59 -6.44
C ARG A 298 -29.45 17.24 -6.01
N THR A 299 -28.41 16.75 -6.67
CA THR A 299 -27.78 15.45 -6.43
C THR A 299 -26.26 15.61 -6.39
N PRO A 300 -25.70 16.05 -5.26
CA PRO A 300 -24.29 16.41 -5.16
C PRO A 300 -23.36 15.21 -5.19
N LEU A 301 -22.26 15.34 -5.93
CA LEU A 301 -21.12 14.43 -5.83
C LEU A 301 -20.37 14.68 -4.53
N LEU A 302 -19.88 13.59 -3.93
CA LEU A 302 -19.12 13.65 -2.68
C LEU A 302 -17.82 14.46 -2.87
N PRO A 303 -17.65 15.60 -2.19
CA PRO A 303 -16.47 16.43 -2.34
C PRO A 303 -15.23 15.74 -1.73
N PRO A 304 -14.02 16.00 -2.28
CA PRO A 304 -12.80 15.44 -1.76
C PRO A 304 -12.46 15.99 -0.38
N LYS A 305 -12.26 15.09 0.59
CA LYS A 305 -11.89 15.42 1.96
C LYS A 305 -10.74 14.54 2.43
N LEU A 306 -9.78 15.12 3.15
CA LEU A 306 -8.79 14.34 3.89
C LEU A 306 -9.48 13.67 5.08
N ARG A 307 -9.29 12.38 5.22
CA ARG A 307 -9.73 11.62 6.39
C ARG A 307 -8.69 11.60 7.50
N LEU A 308 -7.42 11.69 7.11
CA LEU A 308 -6.29 11.59 8.01
C LEU A 308 -5.36 12.79 7.78
N PRO A 309 -5.63 13.94 8.42
CA PRO A 309 -4.73 15.09 8.40
C PRO A 309 -3.43 14.79 9.17
N TYR A 310 -2.40 15.65 9.04
CA TYR A 310 -1.11 15.41 9.68
C TYR A 310 -1.18 15.33 11.22
N SER A 311 -2.08 16.08 11.86
CA SER A 311 -2.30 16.02 13.31
C SER A 311 -2.76 14.64 13.78
N GLU A 312 -3.66 14.03 13.04
CA GLU A 312 -4.17 12.69 13.35
C GLU A 312 -3.21 11.59 12.90
N LEU A 313 -2.38 11.86 11.88
CA LEU A 313 -1.39 10.91 11.40
C LEU A 313 -0.37 10.55 12.49
N GLN A 314 0.09 11.55 13.27
CA GLN A 314 1.01 11.30 14.39
C GLN A 314 0.37 10.44 15.49
N ALA A 315 -0.89 10.68 15.81
CA ALA A 315 -1.61 9.92 16.83
C ALA A 315 -1.82 8.43 16.47
N LEU A 316 -1.78 8.09 15.19
CA LEU A 316 -1.91 6.72 14.70
C LEU A 316 -0.58 5.96 14.63
N ALA A 317 0.57 6.60 14.82
CA ALA A 317 1.86 5.95 14.75
C ALA A 317 2.03 4.93 15.89
N VAL A 318 2.51 3.73 15.56
CA VAL A 318 2.85 2.67 16.51
C VAL A 318 4.38 2.54 16.52
N LEU A 319 5.05 3.12 17.52
CA LEU A 319 6.51 3.18 17.64
C LEU A 319 7.08 2.08 18.52
#